data_cf77884ed4285549b3b5d445b1f02824
#
_entry.id   cf77884ed4285549b3b5d445b1f02824
#
_cell.length_a   1.000
_cell.length_b   1.000
_cell.length_c   1.000
_cell.angle_alpha   90.00
_cell.angle_beta   90.00
_cell.angle_gamma   90.00
#
_symmetry.space_group_name_H-M   'P 1'
#
loop_
_entity.id
_entity.type
_entity.pdbx_description
1 polymer ?
#
loop_
_entity_poly.entity_id
_entity_poly.type
_entity_poly.pdbx_seq_one_letter_code
_entity_poly.pdbx_strand_id
1 'polypeptide(L)'
;VIKCKAAVAWAPNQPLSIEEIEVQPPKTEEVRIKMVSTGICRTDDHAIHGELPGMNFPVIFGHEGAGIIESVGKGVTGLKPGDKVVPLCLPQCGKCSSCLNAQSNFCFKSHYEPQNVLLDKTSRFSCKGKVVDHFVWTSTFSEYIVMPAGAVAKIDDKAPMEKACLFGCGFPTGYGAAVNTAKVEPGTTCAVFGLGAIGLSVIIGCKVSKASRIIAIDINSSKFEKAKLFGATDCINPKDFSKPIQEVIKEMTGDGVHYSFECIGITDIMKAALECTHPGYGTSVVIGVAPQDEKVTFDPLLLLTGRTWKGSLYGGFKSLDSVPQLVSDYMAGKFDLDGLVTHTLPFTQINEGFELLRAGKSIRTVLLF
;
A
#
# COMPACT_ATOMS: atom_id res chain seq x y z
N VAL A 1 -17.29 -26.12 0.28
CA VAL A 1 -16.94 -25.33 -0.91
C VAL A 1 -18.00 -24.27 -1.12
N ILE A 2 -17.60 -23.03 -1.40
CA ILE A 2 -18.47 -21.92 -1.77
C ILE A 2 -18.24 -21.62 -3.25
N LYS A 3 -19.34 -21.43 -4.00
CA LYS A 3 -19.30 -20.85 -5.35
C LYS A 3 -19.56 -19.36 -5.25
N CYS A 4 -18.71 -18.56 -5.88
CA CYS A 4 -18.79 -17.10 -5.81
C CYS A 4 -18.13 -16.46 -7.03
N LYS A 5 -18.29 -15.15 -7.18
CA LYS A 5 -17.63 -14.38 -8.25
C LYS A 5 -16.23 -13.94 -7.82
N ALA A 6 -15.31 -14.00 -8.78
CA ALA A 6 -13.98 -13.43 -8.65
C ALA A 6 -13.51 -12.84 -9.98
N ALA A 7 -12.57 -11.89 -9.92
CA ALA A 7 -11.89 -11.35 -11.09
C ALA A 7 -10.60 -12.17 -11.33
N VAL A 8 -10.63 -13.05 -12.30
CA VAL A 8 -9.53 -13.95 -12.64
C VAL A 8 -8.70 -13.34 -13.75
N ALA A 9 -7.40 -13.24 -13.51
CA ALA A 9 -6.41 -12.97 -14.55
C ALA A 9 -5.95 -14.29 -15.17
N TRP A 10 -6.33 -14.55 -16.41
CA TRP A 10 -5.99 -15.78 -17.10
C TRP A 10 -4.59 -15.77 -17.74
N ALA A 11 -4.11 -14.60 -18.10
CA ALA A 11 -2.81 -14.36 -18.69
C ALA A 11 -2.37 -12.89 -18.44
N PRO A 12 -1.06 -12.59 -18.51
CA PRO A 12 -0.60 -11.21 -18.38
C PRO A 12 -1.12 -10.32 -19.52
N ASN A 13 -1.26 -9.04 -19.24
CA ASN A 13 -1.73 -8.02 -20.22
C ASN A 13 -3.14 -8.28 -20.78
N GLN A 14 -3.97 -9.03 -20.09
CA GLN A 14 -5.36 -9.25 -20.45
C GLN A 14 -6.30 -8.61 -19.43
N PRO A 15 -7.50 -8.15 -19.85
CA PRO A 15 -8.52 -7.71 -18.91
C PRO A 15 -8.86 -8.82 -17.92
N LEU A 16 -9.19 -8.44 -16.68
CA LEU A 16 -9.68 -9.37 -15.69
C LEU A 16 -11.06 -9.89 -16.09
N SER A 17 -11.26 -11.21 -15.98
CA SER A 17 -12.54 -11.87 -16.29
C SER A 17 -13.30 -12.13 -15.00
N ILE A 18 -14.56 -11.66 -14.93
CA ILE A 18 -15.45 -11.99 -13.82
C ILE A 18 -15.97 -13.41 -14.04
N GLU A 19 -15.54 -14.33 -13.17
CA GLU A 19 -15.82 -15.76 -13.27
C GLU A 19 -16.54 -16.28 -12.02
N GLU A 20 -17.34 -17.33 -12.15
CA GLU A 20 -17.75 -18.14 -11.02
C GLU A 20 -16.59 -19.09 -10.67
N ILE A 21 -16.12 -19.00 -9.44
CA ILE A 21 -15.04 -19.83 -8.88
C ILE A 21 -15.55 -20.71 -7.75
N GLU A 22 -14.77 -21.73 -7.41
CA GLU A 22 -14.97 -22.52 -6.20
C GLU A 22 -13.91 -22.14 -5.15
N VAL A 23 -14.36 -21.82 -3.94
CA VAL A 23 -13.51 -21.48 -2.80
C VAL A 23 -13.61 -22.60 -1.77
N GLN A 24 -12.50 -23.28 -1.53
CA GLN A 24 -12.42 -24.38 -0.57
C GLN A 24 -12.61 -23.88 0.87
N PRO A 25 -13.03 -24.76 1.81
CA PRO A 25 -13.06 -24.40 3.23
C PRO A 25 -11.63 -24.14 3.75
N PRO A 26 -11.50 -23.31 4.82
CA PRO A 26 -10.20 -23.05 5.43
C PRO A 26 -9.67 -24.32 6.10
N LYS A 27 -8.37 -24.61 5.92
CA LYS A 27 -7.64 -25.68 6.61
C LYS A 27 -7.09 -25.20 7.96
N THR A 28 -6.19 -25.96 8.55
CA THR A 28 -5.53 -25.63 9.83
C THR A 28 -4.83 -24.28 9.73
N GLU A 29 -5.06 -23.40 10.72
CA GLU A 29 -4.51 -22.03 10.81
C GLU A 29 -4.91 -21.09 9.66
N GLU A 30 -5.98 -21.41 8.92
CA GLU A 30 -6.54 -20.57 7.87
C GLU A 30 -7.92 -20.01 8.29
N VAL A 31 -8.31 -18.91 7.66
CA VAL A 31 -9.65 -18.35 7.77
C VAL A 31 -10.23 -18.13 6.39
N ARG A 32 -11.56 -18.26 6.26
CA ARG A 32 -12.29 -17.81 5.08
C ARG A 32 -13.03 -16.51 5.39
N ILE A 33 -12.87 -15.55 4.50
CA ILE A 33 -13.37 -14.19 4.69
C ILE A 33 -14.36 -13.90 3.55
N LYS A 34 -15.54 -13.40 3.90
CA LYS A 34 -16.48 -12.78 2.96
C LYS A 34 -16.07 -11.34 2.77
N MET A 35 -15.69 -10.96 1.57
CA MET A 35 -15.24 -9.60 1.27
C MET A 35 -16.42 -8.63 1.23
N VAL A 36 -16.20 -7.41 1.70
CA VAL A 36 -17.15 -6.29 1.67
C VAL A 36 -16.66 -5.22 0.72
N SER A 37 -15.37 -4.95 0.74
CA SER A 37 -14.75 -3.95 -0.12
C SER A 37 -13.30 -4.32 -0.45
N THR A 38 -12.81 -3.77 -1.57
CA THR A 38 -11.39 -3.86 -1.93
C THR A 38 -10.95 -2.62 -2.71
N GLY A 39 -9.77 -2.11 -2.41
CA GLY A 39 -9.13 -1.02 -3.14
C GLY A 39 -8.37 -1.52 -4.37
N ILE A 40 -8.30 -0.70 -5.42
CA ILE A 40 -7.45 -0.92 -6.59
C ILE A 40 -6.12 -0.19 -6.36
N CYS A 41 -5.01 -0.93 -6.40
CA CYS A 41 -3.67 -0.41 -6.18
C CYS A 41 -2.81 -0.50 -7.45
N ARG A 42 -1.81 0.37 -7.55
CA ARG A 42 -0.82 0.31 -8.65
C ARG A 42 -0.04 -1.00 -8.65
N THR A 43 0.18 -1.62 -7.50
CA THR A 43 0.84 -2.92 -7.40
C THR A 43 0.06 -4.02 -8.12
N ASP A 44 -1.28 -4.00 -8.02
CA ASP A 44 -2.13 -4.94 -8.77
C ASP A 44 -2.03 -4.69 -10.29
N ASP A 45 -1.94 -3.41 -10.71
CA ASP A 45 -1.76 -3.04 -12.11
C ASP A 45 -0.43 -3.57 -12.68
N HIS A 46 0.68 -3.39 -11.95
CA HIS A 46 1.98 -3.98 -12.31
C HIS A 46 1.92 -5.52 -12.37
N ALA A 47 1.21 -6.15 -11.44
CA ALA A 47 1.04 -7.60 -11.41
C ALA A 47 0.23 -8.12 -12.62
N ILE A 48 -0.84 -7.44 -13.01
CA ILE A 48 -1.64 -7.75 -14.22
C ILE A 48 -0.77 -7.68 -15.49
N HIS A 49 0.20 -6.78 -15.53
CA HIS A 49 1.13 -6.65 -16.66
C HIS A 49 2.30 -7.64 -16.60
N GLY A 50 2.38 -8.49 -15.54
CA GLY A 50 3.47 -9.46 -15.38
C GLY A 50 4.81 -8.82 -14.99
N GLU A 51 4.80 -7.59 -14.48
CA GLU A 51 6.00 -6.83 -14.13
C GLU A 51 6.56 -7.23 -12.74
N LEU A 52 5.82 -8.01 -11.97
CA LEU A 52 6.28 -8.52 -10.69
C LEU A 52 6.92 -9.92 -10.85
N PRO A 53 8.05 -10.20 -10.19
CA PRO A 53 8.74 -11.48 -10.30
C PRO A 53 7.92 -12.64 -9.71
N GLY A 54 8.04 -13.83 -10.29
CA GLY A 54 7.44 -15.07 -9.76
C GLY A 54 5.92 -15.16 -9.93
N MET A 55 5.31 -14.35 -10.79
CA MET A 55 3.88 -14.42 -11.08
C MET A 55 3.52 -15.62 -11.95
N ASN A 56 2.52 -16.38 -11.52
CA ASN A 56 1.89 -17.45 -12.30
C ASN A 56 0.47 -17.04 -12.67
N PHE A 57 -0.04 -17.64 -13.76
CA PHE A 57 -1.43 -17.46 -14.22
C PHE A 57 -2.07 -18.84 -14.44
N PRO A 58 -3.38 -19.01 -14.17
CA PRO A 58 -4.35 -17.99 -13.72
C PRO A 58 -4.19 -17.63 -12.24
N VAL A 59 -4.53 -16.37 -11.89
CA VAL A 59 -4.40 -15.83 -10.54
C VAL A 59 -5.56 -14.87 -10.21
N ILE A 60 -5.92 -14.76 -8.93
CA ILE A 60 -6.81 -13.72 -8.43
C ILE A 60 -5.95 -12.69 -7.68
N PHE A 61 -5.95 -11.44 -8.17
CA PHE A 61 -5.21 -10.33 -7.58
C PHE A 61 -5.99 -9.66 -6.43
N GLY A 62 -5.51 -8.49 -6.00
CA GLY A 62 -6.08 -7.69 -4.94
C GLY A 62 -5.42 -7.93 -3.58
N HIS A 63 -5.07 -6.82 -2.89
CA HIS A 63 -4.39 -6.88 -1.60
C HIS A 63 -4.82 -5.76 -0.62
N GLU A 64 -5.78 -4.93 -1.01
CA GLU A 64 -6.36 -3.88 -0.16
C GLU A 64 -7.82 -4.21 0.16
N GLY A 65 -8.06 -5.18 1.02
CA GLY A 65 -9.41 -5.65 1.31
C GLY A 65 -9.91 -5.34 2.71
N ALA A 66 -11.23 -5.40 2.88
CA ALA A 66 -11.90 -5.49 4.16
C ALA A 66 -13.07 -6.47 4.04
N GLY A 67 -13.25 -7.31 5.05
CA GLY A 67 -14.24 -8.36 5.01
C GLY A 67 -14.69 -8.83 6.40
N ILE A 68 -15.51 -9.86 6.40
CA ILE A 68 -16.05 -10.47 7.62
C ILE A 68 -15.66 -11.95 7.62
N ILE A 69 -15.13 -12.44 8.72
CA ILE A 69 -14.81 -13.86 8.89
C ILE A 69 -16.08 -14.68 8.69
N GLU A 70 -16.06 -15.57 7.70
CA GLU A 70 -17.18 -16.52 7.47
C GLU A 70 -16.95 -17.82 8.22
N SER A 71 -15.73 -18.36 8.17
CA SER A 71 -15.36 -19.56 8.90
C SER A 71 -13.86 -19.57 9.26
N VAL A 72 -13.52 -20.36 10.26
CA VAL A 72 -12.14 -20.53 10.73
C VAL A 72 -11.73 -21.99 10.70
N GLY A 73 -10.48 -22.25 10.33
CA GLY A 73 -9.88 -23.57 10.35
C GLY A 73 -9.44 -24.00 11.76
N LYS A 74 -9.05 -25.27 11.89
CA LYS A 74 -8.53 -25.81 13.15
C LYS A 74 -7.28 -25.03 13.59
N GLY A 75 -7.17 -24.77 14.89
CA GLY A 75 -6.02 -24.09 15.49
C GLY A 75 -6.06 -22.57 15.45
N VAL A 76 -7.00 -21.95 14.74
CA VAL A 76 -7.18 -20.50 14.74
C VAL A 76 -7.63 -20.02 16.11
N THR A 77 -6.92 -19.04 16.66
CA THR A 77 -7.25 -18.38 17.92
C THR A 77 -7.34 -16.86 17.70
N GLY A 78 -8.19 -16.19 18.47
CA GLY A 78 -8.34 -14.73 18.40
C GLY A 78 -9.24 -14.22 17.26
N LEU A 79 -9.66 -15.09 16.34
CA LEU A 79 -10.61 -14.79 15.25
C LEU A 79 -11.80 -15.76 15.31
N LYS A 80 -13.00 -15.26 15.01
CA LYS A 80 -14.24 -16.05 14.96
C LYS A 80 -15.15 -15.56 13.85
N PRO A 81 -16.10 -16.38 13.38
CA PRO A 81 -17.14 -15.95 12.45
C PRO A 81 -17.85 -14.67 12.94
N GLY A 82 -18.06 -13.73 12.02
CA GLY A 82 -18.65 -12.42 12.28
C GLY A 82 -17.65 -11.30 12.60
N ASP A 83 -16.39 -11.61 12.91
CA ASP A 83 -15.36 -10.58 13.14
C ASP A 83 -15.09 -9.79 11.84
N LYS A 84 -15.05 -8.45 11.94
CA LYS A 84 -14.60 -7.57 10.87
C LYS A 84 -13.07 -7.56 10.81
N VAL A 85 -12.52 -7.68 9.62
CA VAL A 85 -11.08 -7.89 9.42
C VAL A 85 -10.54 -7.16 8.19
N VAL A 86 -9.23 -6.91 8.23
CA VAL A 86 -8.42 -6.45 7.10
C VAL A 86 -7.39 -7.53 6.76
N PRO A 87 -7.42 -8.11 5.55
CA PRO A 87 -6.35 -8.94 5.00
C PRO A 87 -5.05 -8.15 4.87
N LEU A 88 -3.93 -8.75 5.24
CA LEU A 88 -2.61 -8.10 5.27
C LEU A 88 -1.68 -8.71 4.22
N CYS A 89 -1.23 -7.92 3.27
CA CYS A 89 -0.24 -8.34 2.28
C CYS A 89 1.19 -8.43 2.86
N LEU A 90 1.42 -7.88 4.04
CA LEU A 90 2.66 -8.00 4.79
C LEU A 90 2.39 -8.79 6.08
N PRO A 91 2.49 -10.12 6.06
CA PRO A 91 2.18 -10.96 7.22
C PRO A 91 3.22 -10.82 8.34
N GLN A 92 2.80 -11.16 9.56
CA GLN A 92 3.63 -11.09 10.76
C GLN A 92 3.52 -12.41 11.54
N CYS A 93 4.60 -13.22 11.56
CA CYS A 93 4.57 -14.49 12.32
C CYS A 93 4.74 -14.32 13.84
N GLY A 94 5.18 -13.16 14.32
CA GLY A 94 5.40 -12.85 15.73
C GLY A 94 6.57 -13.56 16.41
N LYS A 95 7.30 -14.45 15.71
CA LYS A 95 8.30 -15.35 16.33
C LYS A 95 9.70 -15.26 15.74
N CYS A 96 9.86 -14.77 14.50
CA CYS A 96 11.18 -14.67 13.87
C CYS A 96 11.95 -13.45 14.41
N SER A 97 13.26 -13.44 14.18
CA SER A 97 14.14 -12.35 14.62
C SER A 97 13.68 -10.97 14.18
N SER A 98 13.19 -10.84 12.94
CA SER A 98 12.65 -9.59 12.43
C SER A 98 11.34 -9.18 13.13
N CYS A 99 10.40 -10.10 13.37
CA CYS A 99 9.17 -9.79 14.10
C CYS A 99 9.43 -9.37 15.53
N LEU A 100 10.46 -9.93 16.18
CA LEU A 100 10.87 -9.59 17.55
C LEU A 100 11.71 -8.32 17.62
N ASN A 101 12.29 -7.87 16.50
CA ASN A 101 13.06 -6.64 16.44
C ASN A 101 12.12 -5.44 16.26
N ALA A 102 12.20 -4.47 17.17
CA ALA A 102 11.37 -3.25 17.12
C ALA A 102 11.62 -2.38 15.88
N GLN A 103 12.78 -2.49 15.24
CA GLN A 103 13.15 -1.70 14.06
C GLN A 103 12.72 -2.34 12.73
N SER A 104 12.16 -3.55 12.74
CA SER A 104 11.79 -4.26 11.52
C SER A 104 10.30 -4.62 11.51
N ASN A 105 9.67 -4.39 10.37
CA ASN A 105 8.32 -4.88 10.07
C ASN A 105 8.33 -5.97 9.01
N PHE A 106 9.49 -6.36 8.51
CA PHE A 106 9.66 -7.34 7.46
C PHE A 106 9.77 -8.75 8.04
N CYS A 107 8.68 -9.51 8.03
CA CYS A 107 8.68 -10.88 8.55
C CYS A 107 9.54 -11.79 7.67
N PHE A 108 10.74 -12.12 8.13
CA PHE A 108 11.69 -12.95 7.39
C PHE A 108 11.13 -14.33 7.03
N LYS A 109 10.41 -14.96 7.96
CA LYS A 109 9.83 -16.28 7.74
C LYS A 109 8.79 -16.28 6.62
N SER A 110 7.88 -15.30 6.62
CA SER A 110 6.79 -15.23 5.65
C SER A 110 7.25 -14.73 4.27
N HIS A 111 8.32 -13.93 4.22
CA HIS A 111 8.82 -13.38 2.96
C HIS A 111 9.38 -14.46 2.01
N TYR A 112 10.00 -15.49 2.57
CA TYR A 112 10.58 -16.59 1.79
C TYR A 112 9.61 -17.72 1.49
N GLU A 113 8.36 -17.67 2.01
CA GLU A 113 7.33 -18.60 1.62
C GLU A 113 6.70 -18.19 0.28
N PRO A 114 6.38 -19.10 -0.62
CA PRO A 114 5.63 -18.78 -1.83
C PRO A 114 4.27 -18.19 -1.47
N GLN A 115 3.97 -16.98 -1.96
CA GLN A 115 2.72 -16.27 -1.65
C GLN A 115 1.64 -16.43 -2.73
N ASN A 116 1.92 -17.20 -3.77
CA ASN A 116 0.96 -17.62 -4.79
C ASN A 116 0.18 -18.89 -4.41
N VAL A 117 0.57 -19.55 -3.33
CA VAL A 117 -0.11 -20.70 -2.68
C VAL A 117 -0.15 -20.49 -1.18
N LEU A 118 -1.01 -21.24 -0.47
CA LEU A 118 -1.06 -21.16 0.99
C LEU A 118 0.07 -22.00 1.63
N LEU A 119 0.14 -22.01 2.97
CA LEU A 119 1.26 -22.60 3.71
C LEU A 119 1.48 -24.09 3.45
N ASP A 120 0.44 -24.83 3.05
CA ASP A 120 0.51 -26.22 2.64
C ASP A 120 0.88 -26.44 1.16
N LYS A 121 1.29 -25.36 0.47
CA LYS A 121 1.68 -25.35 -0.95
C LYS A 121 0.52 -25.67 -1.91
N THR A 122 -0.74 -25.46 -1.48
CA THR A 122 -1.93 -25.64 -2.32
C THR A 122 -2.75 -24.36 -2.37
N SER A 123 -3.55 -24.19 -3.44
CA SER A 123 -4.53 -23.11 -3.53
C SER A 123 -5.87 -23.53 -2.93
N ARG A 124 -6.68 -22.53 -2.57
CA ARG A 124 -8.08 -22.72 -2.18
C ARG A 124 -9.05 -22.27 -3.28
N PHE A 125 -8.52 -21.88 -4.44
CA PHE A 125 -9.31 -21.42 -5.58
C PHE A 125 -9.24 -22.41 -6.74
N SER A 126 -10.39 -22.65 -7.39
CA SER A 126 -10.47 -23.29 -8.68
C SER A 126 -11.53 -22.64 -9.56
N CYS A 127 -11.27 -22.62 -10.87
CA CYS A 127 -12.17 -22.07 -11.88
C CYS A 127 -12.15 -22.95 -13.12
N LYS A 128 -13.31 -23.38 -13.62
CA LYS A 128 -13.43 -24.23 -14.82
C LYS A 128 -12.52 -25.46 -14.76
N GLY A 129 -12.40 -26.08 -13.58
CA GLY A 129 -11.57 -27.27 -13.35
C GLY A 129 -10.06 -27.00 -13.27
N LYS A 130 -9.60 -25.76 -13.31
CA LYS A 130 -8.21 -25.36 -13.15
C LYS A 130 -7.98 -24.77 -11.77
N VAL A 131 -6.81 -25.06 -11.20
CA VAL A 131 -6.33 -24.37 -9.99
C VAL A 131 -6.03 -22.90 -10.34
N VAL A 132 -6.41 -21.97 -9.46
CA VAL A 132 -6.13 -20.53 -9.60
C VAL A 132 -5.24 -20.12 -8.44
N ASP A 133 -4.12 -19.45 -8.75
CA ASP A 133 -3.13 -19.03 -7.76
C ASP A 133 -3.65 -17.88 -6.88
N HIS A 134 -3.06 -17.76 -5.70
CA HIS A 134 -3.21 -16.62 -4.81
C HIS A 134 -2.26 -15.48 -5.20
N PHE A 135 -2.59 -14.27 -4.77
CA PHE A 135 -1.71 -13.11 -4.85
C PHE A 135 -1.41 -12.58 -3.44
N VAL A 136 -0.14 -12.62 -3.05
CA VAL A 136 0.36 -12.20 -1.72
C VAL A 136 -0.51 -12.70 -0.55
N TRP A 137 -1.04 -13.92 -0.70
CA TRP A 137 -2.00 -14.63 0.16
C TRP A 137 -3.38 -13.97 0.30
N THR A 138 -3.56 -12.73 -0.15
CA THR A 138 -4.78 -11.93 0.08
C THR A 138 -5.87 -12.14 -0.96
N SER A 139 -5.54 -12.01 -2.26
CA SER A 139 -6.46 -12.24 -3.40
C SER A 139 -7.83 -11.57 -3.25
N THR A 140 -7.86 -10.29 -2.87
CA THR A 140 -9.10 -9.62 -2.46
C THR A 140 -10.07 -9.29 -3.59
N PHE A 141 -9.72 -9.58 -4.86
CA PHE A 141 -10.63 -9.44 -5.99
C PHE A 141 -11.53 -10.67 -6.17
N SER A 142 -12.10 -11.15 -5.06
CA SER A 142 -13.05 -12.26 -4.97
C SER A 142 -14.05 -11.99 -3.86
N GLU A 143 -15.31 -12.46 -4.02
CA GLU A 143 -16.33 -12.33 -2.97
C GLU A 143 -15.97 -13.12 -1.69
N TYR A 144 -15.21 -14.21 -1.82
CA TYR A 144 -14.66 -14.97 -0.69
C TYR A 144 -13.19 -15.29 -0.91
N ILE A 145 -12.41 -15.18 0.13
CA ILE A 145 -10.99 -15.51 0.13
C ILE A 145 -10.66 -16.48 1.27
N VAL A 146 -9.58 -17.23 1.13
CA VAL A 146 -8.99 -18.04 2.20
C VAL A 146 -7.53 -17.65 2.35
N MET A 147 -7.10 -17.41 3.59
CA MET A 147 -5.73 -16.99 3.87
C MET A 147 -5.27 -17.43 5.27
N PRO A 148 -3.96 -17.40 5.56
CA PRO A 148 -3.45 -17.69 6.89
C PRO A 148 -3.97 -16.71 7.93
N ALA A 149 -4.45 -17.20 9.08
CA ALA A 149 -4.97 -16.37 10.16
C ALA A 149 -3.94 -15.36 10.70
N GLY A 150 -2.65 -15.71 10.65
CA GLY A 150 -1.54 -14.81 11.04
C GLY A 150 -1.29 -13.64 10.09
N ALA A 151 -2.07 -13.53 9.02
CA ALA A 151 -2.04 -12.40 8.07
C ALA A 151 -3.39 -11.65 8.05
N VAL A 152 -4.18 -11.72 9.13
CA VAL A 152 -5.51 -11.10 9.21
C VAL A 152 -5.61 -10.24 10.46
N ALA A 153 -5.82 -8.95 10.30
CA ALA A 153 -6.03 -8.02 11.41
C ALA A 153 -7.52 -7.89 11.73
N LYS A 154 -7.90 -8.21 13.00
CA LYS A 154 -9.24 -7.91 13.50
C LYS A 154 -9.36 -6.42 13.79
N ILE A 155 -10.44 -5.79 13.34
CA ILE A 155 -10.73 -4.37 13.52
C ILE A 155 -12.02 -4.17 14.32
N ASP A 156 -12.27 -2.93 14.72
CA ASP A 156 -13.49 -2.57 15.46
C ASP A 156 -14.76 -2.91 14.67
N ASP A 157 -15.77 -3.45 15.35
CA ASP A 157 -17.04 -3.86 14.73
C ASP A 157 -17.82 -2.67 14.13
N LYS A 158 -17.53 -1.43 14.52
CA LYS A 158 -18.12 -0.21 14.00
C LYS A 158 -17.33 0.40 12.83
N ALA A 159 -16.17 -0.18 12.47
CA ALA A 159 -15.34 0.34 11.39
C ALA A 159 -16.10 0.41 10.06
N PRO A 160 -16.02 1.53 9.32
CA PRO A 160 -16.63 1.66 8.00
C PRO A 160 -15.84 0.83 7.00
N MET A 161 -16.44 -0.27 6.53
CA MET A 161 -15.74 -1.31 5.76
C MET A 161 -15.23 -0.79 4.41
N GLU A 162 -15.94 0.14 3.78
CA GLU A 162 -15.54 0.78 2.53
C GLU A 162 -14.28 1.67 2.65
N LYS A 163 -13.93 2.05 3.88
CA LYS A 163 -12.69 2.78 4.19
C LYS A 163 -11.62 1.86 4.79
N ALA A 164 -12.06 0.84 5.53
CA ALA A 164 -11.15 -0.09 6.21
C ALA A 164 -10.21 -0.83 5.25
N CYS A 165 -10.63 -1.08 4.00
CA CYS A 165 -9.78 -1.71 2.98
C CYS A 165 -8.48 -0.92 2.70
N LEU A 166 -8.47 0.40 2.86
CA LEU A 166 -7.29 1.25 2.63
C LEU A 166 -6.16 0.94 3.61
N PHE A 167 -6.47 0.36 4.77
CA PHE A 167 -5.47 -0.04 5.77
C PHE A 167 -4.73 -1.33 5.39
N GLY A 168 -5.17 -2.04 4.34
CA GLY A 168 -4.47 -3.22 3.82
C GLY A 168 -3.11 -2.89 3.19
N CYS A 169 -2.94 -1.69 2.61
CA CYS A 169 -1.69 -1.31 1.94
C CYS A 169 -1.46 0.21 1.90
N GLY A 170 -2.24 0.93 1.09
CA GLY A 170 -1.87 2.28 0.64
C GLY A 170 -1.77 3.32 1.74
N PHE A 171 -2.77 3.42 2.62
CA PHE A 171 -2.76 4.43 3.67
C PHE A 171 -1.63 4.20 4.69
N PRO A 172 -1.46 3.01 5.30
CA PRO A 172 -0.34 2.78 6.23
C PRO A 172 1.03 3.00 5.58
N THR A 173 1.19 2.64 4.31
CA THR A 173 2.45 2.81 3.58
C THR A 173 2.88 4.28 3.55
N GLY A 174 2.01 5.18 3.12
CA GLY A 174 2.35 6.61 3.03
C GLY A 174 2.37 7.29 4.41
N TYR A 175 1.32 7.11 5.19
CA TYR A 175 1.22 7.70 6.53
C TYR A 175 2.39 7.29 7.43
N GLY A 176 2.68 5.99 7.47
CA GLY A 176 3.77 5.46 8.28
C GLY A 176 5.16 5.86 7.79
N ALA A 177 5.35 6.10 6.50
CA ALA A 177 6.61 6.63 6.01
C ALA A 177 6.97 7.97 6.68
N ALA A 178 5.98 8.82 6.92
CA ALA A 178 6.17 10.09 7.63
C ALA A 178 6.28 9.89 9.15
N VAL A 179 5.28 9.23 9.78
CA VAL A 179 5.17 9.23 11.25
C VAL A 179 6.09 8.20 11.93
N ASN A 180 6.39 7.09 11.25
CA ASN A 180 7.09 5.95 11.82
C ASN A 180 8.49 5.73 11.23
N THR A 181 8.65 5.77 9.89
CA THR A 181 9.94 5.56 9.24
C THR A 181 10.83 6.80 9.32
N ALA A 182 10.36 7.94 8.81
CA ALA A 182 11.09 9.21 8.86
C ALA A 182 11.05 9.82 10.27
N LYS A 183 9.96 9.63 10.99
CA LYS A 183 9.67 10.26 12.28
C LYS A 183 9.74 11.78 12.15
N VAL A 184 8.94 12.30 11.23
CA VAL A 184 8.87 13.74 10.96
C VAL A 184 8.65 14.52 12.25
N GLU A 185 9.50 15.50 12.51
CA GLU A 185 9.44 16.33 13.70
C GLU A 185 8.63 17.61 13.48
N PRO A 186 7.99 18.15 14.53
CA PRO A 186 7.26 19.42 14.45
C PRO A 186 8.17 20.55 13.96
N GLY A 187 7.60 21.46 13.14
CA GLY A 187 8.30 22.64 12.64
C GLY A 187 9.22 22.38 11.45
N THR A 188 9.37 21.14 10.99
CA THR A 188 10.26 20.77 9.89
C THR A 188 9.63 20.98 8.51
N THR A 189 10.47 20.93 7.47
CA THR A 189 10.08 21.05 6.06
C THR A 189 10.15 19.70 5.37
N CYS A 190 9.09 19.33 4.64
CA CYS A 190 8.96 18.07 3.91
C CYS A 190 8.77 18.32 2.42
N ALA A 191 9.30 17.42 1.56
CA ALA A 191 9.04 17.37 0.13
C ALA A 191 8.46 15.99 -0.23
N VAL A 192 7.33 15.95 -0.95
CA VAL A 192 6.63 14.73 -1.31
C VAL A 192 6.51 14.64 -2.82
N PHE A 193 7.20 13.66 -3.42
CA PHE A 193 7.24 13.41 -4.85
C PHE A 193 6.21 12.37 -5.24
N GLY A 194 5.23 12.77 -6.06
CA GLY A 194 4.10 11.97 -6.48
C GLY A 194 2.88 12.12 -5.56
N LEU A 195 1.76 12.56 -6.13
CA LEU A 195 0.51 12.85 -5.42
C LEU A 195 -0.57 11.81 -5.74
N GLY A 196 -0.18 10.54 -5.76
CA GLY A 196 -1.09 9.40 -5.70
C GLY A 196 -1.55 9.12 -4.27
N ALA A 197 -2.25 8.01 -4.05
CA ALA A 197 -2.74 7.64 -2.71
C ALA A 197 -1.61 7.58 -1.67
N ILE A 198 -0.43 7.09 -2.04
CA ILE A 198 0.74 7.00 -1.15
C ILE A 198 1.23 8.40 -0.77
N GLY A 199 1.51 9.26 -1.76
CA GLY A 199 2.02 10.60 -1.47
C GLY A 199 1.04 11.47 -0.69
N LEU A 200 -0.26 11.38 -0.97
CA LEU A 200 -1.28 12.06 -0.19
C LEU A 200 -1.36 11.53 1.25
N SER A 201 -1.16 10.23 1.46
CA SER A 201 -1.06 9.64 2.80
C SER A 201 0.21 10.11 3.54
N VAL A 202 1.33 10.32 2.83
CA VAL A 202 2.54 10.97 3.39
C VAL A 202 2.22 12.39 3.84
N ILE A 203 1.51 13.18 3.02
CA ILE A 203 1.12 14.56 3.37
C ILE A 203 0.27 14.56 4.65
N ILE A 204 -0.70 13.63 4.77
CA ILE A 204 -1.48 13.47 6.01
C ILE A 204 -0.55 13.20 7.20
N GLY A 205 0.41 12.28 7.05
CA GLY A 205 1.39 11.96 8.09
C GLY A 205 2.26 13.16 8.49
N CYS A 206 2.76 13.93 7.51
CA CYS A 206 3.53 15.16 7.75
C CYS A 206 2.70 16.21 8.50
N LYS A 207 1.41 16.38 8.12
CA LYS A 207 0.48 17.31 8.81
C LYS A 207 0.24 16.87 10.26
N VAL A 208 -0.04 15.60 10.50
CA VAL A 208 -0.25 15.05 11.85
C VAL A 208 1.02 15.22 12.70
N SER A 209 2.20 15.07 12.10
CA SER A 209 3.50 15.31 12.74
C SER A 209 3.82 16.79 12.93
N LYS A 210 2.91 17.70 12.53
CA LYS A 210 3.08 19.17 12.66
C LYS A 210 4.28 19.73 11.90
N ALA A 211 4.60 19.17 10.72
CA ALA A 211 5.54 19.80 9.80
C ALA A 211 5.07 21.24 9.48
N SER A 212 5.98 22.20 9.45
CA SER A 212 5.66 23.62 9.19
C SER A 212 5.46 23.92 7.70
N ARG A 213 6.12 23.16 6.85
CA ARG A 213 6.05 23.30 5.39
C ARG A 213 6.03 21.95 4.71
N ILE A 214 5.07 21.73 3.81
CA ILE A 214 4.89 20.48 3.08
C ILE A 214 4.79 20.82 1.59
N ILE A 215 5.85 20.55 0.84
CA ILE A 215 5.97 20.81 -0.60
C ILE A 215 5.52 19.56 -1.35
N ALA A 216 4.41 19.68 -2.06
CA ALA A 216 3.82 18.61 -2.87
C ALA A 216 4.26 18.73 -4.33
N ILE A 217 4.81 17.67 -4.91
CA ILE A 217 5.41 17.66 -6.25
C ILE A 217 4.71 16.62 -7.12
N ASP A 218 4.12 17.05 -8.25
CA ASP A 218 3.54 16.14 -9.26
C ASP A 218 3.52 16.83 -10.63
N ILE A 219 3.64 16.05 -11.68
CA ILE A 219 3.52 16.53 -13.07
C ILE A 219 2.06 16.79 -13.49
N ASN A 220 1.10 16.33 -12.70
CA ASN A 220 -0.33 16.53 -12.89
C ASN A 220 -0.88 17.53 -11.86
N SER A 221 -0.99 18.79 -12.27
CA SER A 221 -1.45 19.89 -11.40
C SER A 221 -2.91 19.75 -10.94
N SER A 222 -3.71 18.87 -11.57
CA SER A 222 -5.10 18.61 -11.13
C SER A 222 -5.18 17.99 -9.74
N LYS A 223 -4.07 17.40 -9.24
CA LYS A 223 -3.98 16.81 -7.90
C LYS A 223 -3.66 17.82 -6.78
N PHE A 224 -3.28 19.04 -7.13
CA PHE A 224 -2.80 20.03 -6.17
C PHE A 224 -3.87 20.47 -5.17
N GLU A 225 -5.10 20.67 -5.61
CA GLU A 225 -6.20 21.00 -4.70
C GLU A 225 -6.43 19.93 -3.64
N LYS A 226 -6.32 18.67 -4.05
CA LYS A 226 -6.41 17.54 -3.11
C LYS A 226 -5.23 17.51 -2.14
N ALA A 227 -4.01 17.78 -2.62
CA ALA A 227 -2.82 17.84 -1.77
C ALA A 227 -2.94 18.95 -0.71
N LYS A 228 -3.44 20.15 -1.09
CA LYS A 228 -3.71 21.26 -0.16
C LYS A 228 -4.76 20.88 0.88
N LEU A 229 -5.85 20.21 0.48
CA LEU A 229 -6.87 19.72 1.40
C LEU A 229 -6.28 18.84 2.50
N PHE A 230 -5.34 17.96 2.15
CA PHE A 230 -4.66 17.08 3.09
C PHE A 230 -3.55 17.76 3.89
N GLY A 231 -3.10 18.96 3.50
CA GLY A 231 -2.18 19.76 4.30
C GLY A 231 -0.90 20.24 3.59
N ALA A 232 -0.78 20.05 2.27
CA ALA A 232 0.31 20.64 1.52
C ALA A 232 0.26 22.19 1.60
N THR A 233 1.40 22.80 1.88
CA THR A 233 1.54 24.26 1.94
C THR A 233 1.92 24.84 0.59
N ASP A 234 2.71 24.09 -0.18
CA ASP A 234 3.19 24.48 -1.50
C ASP A 234 2.92 23.31 -2.48
N CYS A 235 2.60 23.66 -3.71
CA CYS A 235 2.42 22.66 -4.78
C CYS A 235 3.22 23.14 -6.00
N ILE A 236 4.08 22.26 -6.53
CA ILE A 236 4.94 22.58 -7.68
C ILE A 236 4.88 21.49 -8.74
N ASN A 237 4.82 21.92 -9.99
CA ASN A 237 4.94 21.04 -11.14
C ASN A 237 6.37 21.15 -11.70
N PRO A 238 7.15 20.06 -11.73
CA PRO A 238 8.51 20.10 -12.26
C PRO A 238 8.60 20.62 -13.70
N LYS A 239 7.54 20.49 -14.50
CA LYS A 239 7.49 20.94 -15.88
C LYS A 239 7.42 22.46 -16.04
N ASP A 240 7.10 23.19 -14.98
CA ASP A 240 7.03 24.66 -14.99
C ASP A 240 8.41 25.30 -14.82
N PHE A 241 9.46 24.51 -14.62
CA PHE A 241 10.81 24.97 -14.35
C PHE A 241 11.81 24.47 -15.40
N SER A 242 12.78 25.31 -15.75
CA SER A 242 13.91 24.95 -16.61
C SER A 242 15.05 24.27 -15.83
N LYS A 243 15.03 24.37 -14.50
CA LYS A 243 16.02 23.78 -13.60
C LYS A 243 15.55 22.41 -13.11
N PRO A 244 16.49 21.52 -12.71
CA PRO A 244 16.15 20.28 -12.01
C PRO A 244 15.35 20.56 -10.75
N ILE A 245 14.35 19.71 -10.46
CA ILE A 245 13.41 19.93 -9.36
C ILE A 245 14.08 20.02 -7.99
N GLN A 246 15.14 19.28 -7.76
CA GLN A 246 15.93 19.35 -6.51
C GLN A 246 16.55 20.71 -6.29
N GLU A 247 16.99 21.40 -7.35
CA GLU A 247 17.54 22.76 -7.25
C GLU A 247 16.44 23.78 -6.96
N VAL A 248 15.25 23.60 -7.58
CA VAL A 248 14.09 24.45 -7.27
C VAL A 248 13.73 24.35 -5.79
N ILE A 249 13.68 23.13 -5.24
CA ILE A 249 13.33 22.90 -3.83
C ILE A 249 14.37 23.52 -2.90
N LYS A 250 15.66 23.40 -3.21
CA LYS A 250 16.74 24.04 -2.43
C LYS A 250 16.61 25.57 -2.44
N GLU A 251 16.35 26.16 -3.59
CA GLU A 251 16.10 27.63 -3.69
C GLU A 251 14.89 28.07 -2.86
N MET A 252 13.82 27.27 -2.83
CA MET A 252 12.62 27.56 -2.04
C MET A 252 12.84 27.45 -0.52
N THR A 253 13.83 26.65 -0.10
CA THR A 253 14.04 26.28 1.32
C THR A 253 15.37 26.78 1.89
N GLY A 254 16.23 27.36 1.07
CA GLY A 254 17.57 27.82 1.42
C GLY A 254 18.61 26.71 1.35
N ASP A 255 18.55 25.73 2.26
CA ASP A 255 19.55 24.67 2.39
C ASP A 255 19.04 23.27 2.05
N GLY A 256 17.78 23.14 1.65
CA GLY A 256 17.10 21.87 1.41
C GLY A 256 16.09 21.52 2.50
N VAL A 257 15.33 20.44 2.26
CA VAL A 257 14.28 20.00 3.19
C VAL A 257 14.83 19.07 4.27
N HIS A 258 14.16 19.00 5.41
CA HIS A 258 14.47 18.04 6.47
C HIS A 258 14.17 16.61 6.02
N TYR A 259 13.03 16.42 5.36
CA TYR A 259 12.54 15.12 4.91
C TYR A 259 12.06 15.17 3.47
N SER A 260 12.42 14.17 2.68
CA SER A 260 11.83 13.95 1.36
C SER A 260 11.27 12.55 1.24
N PHE A 261 10.21 12.40 0.45
CA PHE A 261 9.49 11.14 0.25
C PHE A 261 9.30 10.89 -1.24
N GLU A 262 9.88 9.80 -1.74
CA GLU A 262 9.69 9.37 -3.11
C GLU A 262 8.57 8.34 -3.16
N CYS A 263 7.45 8.68 -3.85
CA CYS A 263 6.22 7.90 -3.88
C CYS A 263 5.80 7.48 -5.31
N ILE A 264 6.73 7.47 -6.25
CA ILE A 264 6.46 7.21 -7.68
C ILE A 264 7.07 5.88 -8.12
N GLY A 265 8.33 5.64 -7.76
CA GLY A 265 9.12 4.49 -8.21
C GLY A 265 10.00 4.79 -9.44
N ILE A 266 10.47 6.02 -9.60
CA ILE A 266 11.36 6.44 -10.70
C ILE A 266 12.75 6.72 -10.12
N THR A 267 13.77 6.02 -10.62
CA THR A 267 15.14 6.08 -10.08
C THR A 267 15.75 7.46 -10.11
N ASP A 268 15.51 8.26 -11.16
CA ASP A 268 15.96 9.66 -11.23
C ASP A 268 15.27 10.54 -10.18
N ILE A 269 14.00 10.27 -9.86
CA ILE A 269 13.27 10.99 -8.82
C ILE A 269 13.73 10.57 -7.43
N MET A 270 14.08 9.28 -7.23
CA MET A 270 14.69 8.82 -5.97
C MET A 270 15.98 9.59 -5.68
N LYS A 271 16.82 9.79 -6.72
CA LYS A 271 18.04 10.59 -6.63
C LYS A 271 17.72 12.07 -6.34
N ALA A 272 16.81 12.68 -7.08
CA ALA A 272 16.40 14.07 -6.88
C ALA A 272 15.82 14.31 -5.47
N ALA A 273 15.04 13.35 -4.95
CA ALA A 273 14.51 13.38 -3.59
C ALA A 273 15.62 13.35 -2.53
N LEU A 274 16.69 12.57 -2.74
CA LEU A 274 17.86 12.59 -1.87
C LEU A 274 18.62 13.93 -1.97
N GLU A 275 18.85 14.42 -3.18
CA GLU A 275 19.62 15.63 -3.44
C GLU A 275 18.95 16.91 -2.92
N CYS A 276 17.61 16.96 -2.85
CA CYS A 276 16.88 18.12 -2.34
C CYS A 276 16.87 18.22 -0.81
N THR A 277 17.38 17.22 -0.09
CA THR A 277 17.45 17.26 1.37
C THR A 277 18.65 18.06 1.87
N HIS A 278 18.56 18.57 3.11
CA HIS A 278 19.65 19.30 3.76
C HIS A 278 20.92 18.44 3.86
N PRO A 279 22.10 18.95 3.47
CA PRO A 279 23.32 18.15 3.41
C PRO A 279 23.78 17.58 4.76
N GLY A 280 23.53 18.27 5.87
CA GLY A 280 24.06 17.85 7.18
C GLY A 280 23.16 16.87 7.95
N TYR A 281 21.84 16.83 7.67
CA TYR A 281 20.90 16.04 8.48
C TYR A 281 19.65 15.58 7.73
N GLY A 282 19.51 15.91 6.45
CA GLY A 282 18.32 15.57 5.68
C GLY A 282 18.11 14.06 5.54
N THR A 283 16.86 13.64 5.61
CA THR A 283 16.46 12.23 5.44
C THR A 283 15.58 12.10 4.21
N SER A 284 15.96 11.22 3.29
CA SER A 284 15.15 10.82 2.13
C SER A 284 14.58 9.42 2.30
N VAL A 285 13.30 9.24 2.05
CA VAL A 285 12.59 7.97 2.19
C VAL A 285 12.11 7.49 0.82
N VAL A 286 12.54 6.29 0.42
CA VAL A 286 12.10 5.60 -0.78
C VAL A 286 10.90 4.73 -0.44
N ILE A 287 9.78 4.93 -1.15
CA ILE A 287 8.52 4.21 -0.97
C ILE A 287 8.06 3.63 -2.30
N GLY A 288 8.29 4.37 -3.40
CA GLY A 288 7.93 3.94 -4.75
C GLY A 288 8.69 2.68 -5.17
N VAL A 289 8.03 1.80 -5.91
CA VAL A 289 8.62 0.56 -6.43
C VAL A 289 9.14 0.82 -7.84
N ALA A 290 10.47 0.76 -8.01
CA ALA A 290 11.09 0.85 -9.33
C ALA A 290 11.01 -0.49 -10.06
N PRO A 291 11.07 -0.50 -11.41
CA PRO A 291 11.24 -1.70 -12.20
C PRO A 291 12.48 -2.51 -11.76
N GLN A 292 12.39 -3.85 -11.87
CA GLN A 292 13.39 -4.77 -11.30
C GLN A 292 14.82 -4.54 -11.78
N ASP A 293 14.99 -4.13 -13.04
CA ASP A 293 16.32 -3.99 -13.67
C ASP A 293 16.89 -2.56 -13.55
N GLU A 294 16.12 -1.62 -13.00
CA GLU A 294 16.59 -0.26 -12.82
C GLU A 294 17.49 -0.10 -11.59
N LYS A 295 18.49 0.77 -11.73
CA LYS A 295 19.48 1.06 -10.69
C LYS A 295 19.58 2.55 -10.45
N VAL A 296 19.75 2.94 -9.19
CA VAL A 296 20.03 4.34 -8.84
C VAL A 296 21.54 4.55 -8.75
N THR A 297 22.03 5.55 -9.47
CA THR A 297 23.44 6.00 -9.38
C THR A 297 23.49 7.40 -8.79
N PHE A 298 24.24 7.59 -7.72
CA PHE A 298 24.42 8.86 -7.03
C PHE A 298 25.85 9.04 -6.54
N ASP A 299 26.23 10.30 -6.24
CA ASP A 299 27.52 10.61 -5.64
C ASP A 299 27.55 10.18 -4.15
N PRO A 300 28.42 9.26 -3.72
CA PRO A 300 28.53 8.84 -2.32
C PRO A 300 28.76 9.98 -1.33
N LEU A 301 29.33 11.10 -1.78
CA LEU A 301 29.54 12.29 -0.96
C LEU A 301 28.20 12.84 -0.38
N LEU A 302 27.09 12.61 -1.07
CA LEU A 302 25.77 12.99 -0.57
C LEU A 302 25.45 12.35 0.79
N LEU A 303 25.86 11.09 1.00
CA LEU A 303 25.67 10.40 2.28
C LEU A 303 26.78 10.74 3.28
N LEU A 304 28.02 10.88 2.80
CA LEU A 304 29.16 11.19 3.65
C LEU A 304 29.00 12.51 4.42
N THR A 305 28.31 13.48 3.83
CA THR A 305 28.07 14.79 4.45
C THR A 305 26.98 14.77 5.53
N GLY A 306 26.24 13.67 5.71
CA GLY A 306 25.28 13.51 6.82
C GLY A 306 23.83 13.21 6.42
N ARG A 307 23.52 13.16 5.11
CA ARG A 307 22.20 12.72 4.66
C ARG A 307 21.95 11.27 5.02
N THR A 308 20.68 10.96 5.30
CA THR A 308 20.21 9.59 5.50
C THR A 308 19.30 9.19 4.34
N TRP A 309 19.52 8.01 3.77
CA TRP A 309 18.63 7.40 2.78
C TRP A 309 18.02 6.13 3.35
N LYS A 310 16.69 6.05 3.40
CA LYS A 310 15.93 4.94 4.00
C LYS A 310 14.92 4.38 3.03
N GLY A 311 14.65 3.07 3.09
CA GLY A 311 13.46 2.46 2.52
C GLY A 311 12.31 2.45 3.53
N SER A 312 11.07 2.43 3.04
CA SER A 312 9.87 2.28 3.85
C SER A 312 8.91 1.28 3.20
N LEU A 313 8.84 0.09 3.76
CA LEU A 313 7.85 -0.92 3.38
C LEU A 313 6.67 -0.81 4.35
N TYR A 314 5.44 -0.67 3.81
CA TYR A 314 4.21 -0.56 4.61
C TYR A 314 4.31 0.51 5.73
N GLY A 315 5.03 1.59 5.48
CA GLY A 315 5.24 2.65 6.47
C GLY A 315 6.06 2.25 7.70
N GLY A 316 6.79 1.14 7.65
CA GLY A 316 7.52 0.59 8.79
C GLY A 316 6.62 0.00 9.89
N PHE A 317 5.30 -0.08 9.67
CA PHE A 317 4.38 -0.65 10.65
C PHE A 317 4.44 -2.19 10.68
N LYS A 318 4.41 -2.75 11.87
CA LYS A 318 4.07 -4.16 12.07
C LYS A 318 2.58 -4.33 11.83
N SER A 319 2.23 -4.85 10.67
CA SER A 319 0.87 -4.78 10.11
C SER A 319 -0.20 -5.33 11.06
N LEU A 320 0.01 -6.54 11.60
CA LEU A 320 -0.95 -7.22 12.46
C LEU A 320 -1.21 -6.44 13.76
N ASP A 321 -0.17 -5.84 14.33
CA ASP A 321 -0.27 -5.07 15.58
C ASP A 321 -0.82 -3.65 15.33
N SER A 322 -0.46 -3.04 14.19
CA SER A 322 -0.70 -1.62 13.95
C SER A 322 -2.05 -1.33 13.30
N VAL A 323 -2.56 -2.20 12.42
CA VAL A 323 -3.80 -1.95 11.66
C VAL A 323 -5.02 -1.75 12.57
N PRO A 324 -5.25 -2.55 13.62
CA PRO A 324 -6.37 -2.31 14.53
C PRO A 324 -6.32 -0.92 15.18
N GLN A 325 -5.11 -0.47 15.58
CA GLN A 325 -4.91 0.84 16.17
C GLN A 325 -5.10 1.97 15.16
N LEU A 326 -4.60 1.83 13.94
CA LEU A 326 -4.79 2.83 12.87
C LEU A 326 -6.26 3.00 12.50
N VAL A 327 -7.03 1.91 12.43
CA VAL A 327 -8.49 1.97 12.21
C VAL A 327 -9.18 2.69 13.37
N SER A 328 -8.82 2.39 14.62
CA SER A 328 -9.34 3.06 15.81
C SER A 328 -8.99 4.56 15.81
N ASP A 329 -7.77 4.92 15.44
CA ASP A 329 -7.31 6.31 15.34
C ASP A 329 -8.06 7.10 14.27
N TYR A 330 -8.36 6.48 13.13
CA TYR A 330 -9.22 7.06 12.11
C TYR A 330 -10.64 7.29 12.63
N MET A 331 -11.24 6.29 13.26
CA MET A 331 -12.58 6.41 13.84
C MET A 331 -12.65 7.48 14.95
N ALA A 332 -11.54 7.71 15.66
CA ALA A 332 -11.39 8.77 16.64
C ALA A 332 -11.11 10.16 16.03
N GLY A 333 -11.02 10.28 14.70
CA GLY A 333 -10.78 11.55 14.01
C GLY A 333 -9.37 12.10 14.16
N LYS A 334 -8.37 11.27 14.47
CA LYS A 334 -6.97 11.72 14.58
C LYS A 334 -6.38 12.14 13.23
N PHE A 335 -6.91 11.59 12.15
CA PHE A 335 -6.64 11.96 10.77
C PHE A 335 -7.85 11.65 9.89
N ASP A 336 -7.94 12.31 8.74
CA ASP A 336 -8.97 12.07 7.74
C ASP A 336 -8.35 11.45 6.49
N LEU A 337 -8.97 10.40 5.98
CA LEU A 337 -8.60 9.72 4.74
C LEU A 337 -9.75 9.65 3.72
N ASP A 338 -10.91 10.23 4.03
CA ASP A 338 -12.11 10.12 3.19
C ASP A 338 -11.88 10.67 1.78
N GLY A 339 -11.11 11.74 1.66
CA GLY A 339 -10.75 12.31 0.37
C GLY A 339 -9.82 11.45 -0.49
N LEU A 340 -9.23 10.36 0.04
CA LEU A 340 -8.42 9.43 -0.75
C LEU A 340 -9.30 8.58 -1.68
N VAL A 341 -10.51 8.21 -1.26
CA VAL A 341 -11.45 7.46 -2.10
C VAL A 341 -12.15 8.43 -3.05
N THR A 342 -11.74 8.42 -4.31
CA THR A 342 -12.31 9.28 -5.35
C THR A 342 -13.41 8.60 -6.15
N HIS A 343 -13.42 7.29 -6.19
CA HIS A 343 -14.40 6.49 -6.92
C HIS A 343 -14.80 5.26 -6.09
N THR A 344 -16.10 4.97 -6.12
CA THR A 344 -16.66 3.74 -5.55
C THR A 344 -17.47 3.07 -6.65
N LEU A 345 -17.13 1.83 -7.00
CA LEU A 345 -17.74 1.07 -8.09
C LEU A 345 -18.22 -0.28 -7.59
N PRO A 346 -19.24 -0.88 -8.24
CA PRO A 346 -19.53 -2.29 -8.04
C PRO A 346 -18.32 -3.17 -8.42
N PHE A 347 -18.08 -4.27 -7.73
CA PHE A 347 -16.99 -5.20 -8.00
C PHE A 347 -16.90 -5.62 -9.48
N THR A 348 -18.04 -5.80 -10.13
CA THR A 348 -18.11 -6.20 -11.55
C THR A 348 -17.52 -5.18 -12.51
N GLN A 349 -17.32 -3.93 -12.08
CA GLN A 349 -16.71 -2.84 -12.86
C GLN A 349 -15.20 -2.70 -12.59
N ILE A 350 -14.52 -3.75 -12.12
CA ILE A 350 -13.10 -3.72 -11.77
C ILE A 350 -12.19 -3.22 -12.91
N ASN A 351 -12.47 -3.60 -14.16
CA ASN A 351 -11.66 -3.14 -15.31
C ASN A 351 -11.80 -1.63 -15.52
N GLU A 352 -13.00 -1.05 -15.35
CA GLU A 352 -13.20 0.41 -15.36
C GLU A 352 -12.38 1.09 -14.26
N GLY A 353 -12.34 0.51 -13.07
CA GLY A 353 -11.50 1.00 -11.97
C GLY A 353 -10.01 1.04 -12.32
N PHE A 354 -9.49 0.05 -13.04
CA PHE A 354 -8.11 0.06 -13.54
C PHE A 354 -7.90 1.10 -14.66
N GLU A 355 -8.88 1.32 -15.53
CA GLU A 355 -8.81 2.39 -16.54
C GLU A 355 -8.73 3.78 -15.88
N LEU A 356 -9.52 4.03 -14.84
CA LEU A 356 -9.46 5.28 -14.07
C LEU A 356 -8.08 5.47 -13.40
N LEU A 357 -7.49 4.39 -12.87
CA LEU A 357 -6.14 4.42 -12.29
C LEU A 357 -5.09 4.77 -13.34
N ARG A 358 -5.09 4.08 -14.49
CA ARG A 358 -4.12 4.29 -15.59
C ARG A 358 -4.25 5.68 -16.20
N ALA A 359 -5.47 6.19 -16.33
CA ALA A 359 -5.75 7.54 -16.81
C ALA A 359 -5.38 8.65 -15.79
N GLY A 360 -4.94 8.30 -14.58
CA GLY A 360 -4.63 9.27 -13.51
C GLY A 360 -5.85 10.03 -12.97
N LYS A 361 -7.07 9.52 -13.24
CA LYS A 361 -8.34 10.11 -12.79
C LYS A 361 -8.76 9.67 -11.40
N SER A 362 -8.21 8.56 -10.92
CA SER A 362 -8.46 8.03 -9.58
C SER A 362 -7.24 8.20 -8.67
N ILE A 363 -7.47 8.63 -7.43
CA ILE A 363 -6.49 8.52 -6.34
C ILE A 363 -6.60 7.12 -5.76
N ARG A 364 -7.81 6.74 -5.31
CA ARG A 364 -8.15 5.37 -4.96
C ARG A 364 -9.57 5.06 -5.43
N THR A 365 -9.71 3.96 -6.15
CA THR A 365 -11.01 3.35 -6.46
C THR A 365 -11.26 2.21 -5.48
N VAL A 366 -12.42 2.22 -4.83
CA VAL A 366 -12.89 1.14 -3.96
C VAL A 366 -14.01 0.39 -4.67
N LEU A 367 -13.90 -0.93 -4.71
CA LEU A 367 -14.90 -1.84 -5.24
C LEU A 367 -15.73 -2.39 -4.08
N LEU A 368 -17.05 -2.44 -4.26
CA LEU A 368 -18.01 -3.00 -3.29
C LEU A 368 -18.58 -4.33 -3.84
N PHE A 369 -18.65 -5.34 -2.97
CA PHE A 369 -19.19 -6.65 -3.25
C PHE A 369 -20.69 -6.74 -2.96
#